data_5c4ef70de1a3bf7960f616627b82502a
#
_entry.id   5c4ef70de1a3bf7960f616627b82502a
#
_cell.length_a   1.000
_cell.length_b   1.000
_cell.length_c   1.000
_cell.angle_alpha   90.00
_cell.angle_beta   90.00
_cell.angle_gamma   90.00
#
_symmetry.space_group_name_H-M   'P 1'
#
loop_
_entity.id
_entity.type
_entity.pdbx_description
1 polymer ?
#
loop_
_entity_poly.entity_id
_entity_poly.type
_entity_poly.pdbx_seq_one_letter_code
_entity_poly.pdbx_strand_id
1 'polypeptide(L)'
;MYLISLLFQKIKLLPLFLYYHVYDWCTHLYYRRYYRFYGWGIHLFTGKFGQGKSSLAVLETFELCNKYPQLHVLTNLELTNFPAWTEIIPLKTAQDILNAPNNTIVLIDEIGSIFNSRDFSSGVRSVPKPVYQHLVQCRKRNMMILGTVQRYNLLDKQIRDISATVTTCSAAPKHPFTRMLTALVYDVDEYEAYMSNSLYVPRVSSAKAYVQKDQYRALYDTKALIEGFLESEYISDEEILRNRGELSDSLDGSKETLKAYKKRKKL
;
A
#
# COMPACT_ATOMS: atom_id res chain seq x y z
N MET A 1 -9.53 -9.34 41.44
CA MET A 1 -8.34 -10.11 41.86
C MET A 1 -7.28 -10.28 40.79
N TYR A 2 -7.62 -10.67 39.58
CA TYR A 2 -6.67 -10.85 38.45
C TYR A 2 -5.88 -9.57 38.07
N LEU A 3 -6.54 -8.41 37.95
CA LEU A 3 -5.90 -7.13 37.62
C LEU A 3 -4.86 -6.69 38.68
N ILE A 4 -5.14 -6.93 39.94
CA ILE A 4 -4.24 -6.60 41.06
C ILE A 4 -2.99 -7.49 41.02
N SER A 5 -3.18 -8.80 40.77
CA SER A 5 -2.07 -9.73 40.61
C SER A 5 -1.18 -9.36 39.42
N LEU A 6 -1.77 -8.99 38.29
CA LEU A 6 -1.05 -8.52 37.09
C LEU A 6 -0.25 -7.22 37.39
N LEU A 7 -0.82 -6.30 38.16
CA LEU A 7 -0.13 -5.06 38.56
C LEU A 7 1.09 -5.36 39.41
N PHE A 8 0.98 -6.25 40.41
CA PHE A 8 2.11 -6.68 41.25
C PHE A 8 3.22 -7.36 40.42
N GLN A 9 2.84 -8.20 39.45
CA GLN A 9 3.82 -8.80 38.53
C GLN A 9 4.57 -7.75 37.70
N LYS A 10 3.86 -6.75 37.15
CA LYS A 10 4.47 -5.64 36.40
C LYS A 10 5.43 -4.82 37.29
N ILE A 11 5.05 -4.53 38.55
CA ILE A 11 5.92 -3.81 39.49
C ILE A 11 7.20 -4.60 39.76
N LYS A 12 7.12 -5.91 40.01
CA LYS A 12 8.29 -6.76 40.21
C LYS A 12 9.23 -6.81 39.01
N LEU A 13 8.68 -6.74 37.78
CA LEU A 13 9.46 -6.76 36.56
C LEU A 13 10.01 -5.38 36.15
N LEU A 14 9.54 -4.31 36.81
CA LEU A 14 9.92 -2.94 36.45
C LEU A 14 11.44 -2.67 36.48
N PRO A 15 12.21 -3.12 37.50
CA PRO A 15 13.67 -2.90 37.52
C PRO A 15 14.38 -3.58 36.34
N LEU A 16 13.98 -4.81 36.03
CA LEU A 16 14.52 -5.58 34.90
C LEU A 16 14.16 -4.93 33.57
N PHE A 17 12.92 -4.46 33.42
CA PHE A 17 12.48 -3.69 32.25
C PHE A 17 13.29 -2.42 32.07
N LEU A 18 13.49 -1.63 33.14
CA LEU A 18 14.29 -0.39 33.08
C LEU A 18 15.75 -0.68 32.70
N TYR A 19 16.35 -1.73 33.26
CA TYR A 19 17.69 -2.13 32.91
C TYR A 19 17.83 -2.42 31.40
N TYR A 20 16.99 -3.28 30.85
CA TYR A 20 17.04 -3.61 29.43
C TYR A 20 16.66 -2.42 28.55
N HIS A 21 15.73 -1.58 28.98
CA HIS A 21 15.35 -0.37 28.22
C HIS A 21 16.54 0.61 28.11
N VAL A 22 17.25 0.85 29.20
CA VAL A 22 18.46 1.69 29.19
C VAL A 22 19.55 1.04 28.36
N TYR A 23 19.77 -0.28 28.49
CA TYR A 23 20.72 -1.02 27.68
C TYR A 23 20.42 -0.91 26.17
N ASP A 24 19.18 -1.12 25.79
CA ASP A 24 18.75 -0.98 24.38
C ASP A 24 18.93 0.44 23.87
N TRP A 25 18.63 1.45 24.71
CA TRP A 25 18.84 2.85 24.37
C TRP A 25 20.33 3.18 24.17
N CYS A 26 21.20 2.74 25.08
CA CYS A 26 22.64 2.92 24.96
C CYS A 26 23.20 2.22 23.70
N THR A 27 22.76 0.99 23.44
CA THR A 27 23.19 0.24 22.23
C THR A 27 22.66 0.90 20.95
N HIS A 28 21.45 1.43 20.97
CA HIS A 28 20.88 2.19 19.86
C HIS A 28 21.71 3.44 19.54
N LEU A 29 22.12 4.18 20.56
CA LEU A 29 23.00 5.34 20.40
C LEU A 29 24.41 4.93 19.95
N TYR A 30 25.01 3.94 20.61
CA TYR A 30 26.37 3.47 20.30
C TYR A 30 26.51 3.03 18.84
N TYR A 31 25.59 2.24 18.34
CA TYR A 31 25.59 1.78 16.95
C TYR A 31 24.98 2.77 15.96
N ARG A 32 24.65 3.97 16.38
CA ARG A 32 24.01 5.01 15.54
C ARG A 32 22.78 4.47 14.77
N ARG A 33 22.01 3.59 15.39
CA ARG A 33 20.83 2.94 14.76
C ARG A 33 19.74 3.94 14.37
N TYR A 34 19.76 5.15 14.92
CA TYR A 34 18.82 6.23 14.56
C TYR A 34 18.97 6.73 13.11
N TYR A 35 20.10 6.40 12.43
CA TYR A 35 20.28 6.65 11.00
C TYR A 35 19.74 5.50 10.13
N ARG A 36 19.33 4.39 10.71
CA ARG A 36 18.81 3.25 9.95
C ARG A 36 17.30 3.30 9.86
N PHE A 37 16.77 2.97 8.71
CA PHE A 37 15.35 2.80 8.50
C PHE A 37 14.88 1.46 9.08
N TYR A 38 13.83 1.50 9.88
CA TYR A 38 13.19 0.33 10.48
C TYR A 38 11.68 0.28 10.18
N GLY A 39 11.22 1.07 9.23
CA GLY A 39 9.81 1.07 8.83
C GLY A 39 9.45 -0.23 8.11
N TRP A 40 8.26 -0.71 8.35
CA TRP A 40 7.70 -1.89 7.72
C TRP A 40 6.17 -1.87 7.82
N GLY A 41 5.52 -2.71 7.02
CA GLY A 41 4.07 -2.86 7.04
C GLY A 41 3.37 -2.14 5.90
N ILE A 42 2.07 -2.35 5.81
CA ILE A 42 1.20 -1.71 4.82
C ILE A 42 0.43 -0.60 5.52
N HIS A 43 0.57 0.61 5.01
CA HIS A 43 -0.08 1.82 5.50
C HIS A 43 -0.99 2.37 4.40
N LEU A 44 -2.27 2.42 4.66
CA LEU A 44 -3.28 2.80 3.68
C LEU A 44 -3.71 4.25 3.87
N PHE A 45 -3.76 5.02 2.79
CA PHE A 45 -4.29 6.38 2.75
C PHE A 45 -5.65 6.37 2.08
N THR A 46 -6.71 6.67 2.83
CA THR A 46 -8.09 6.62 2.34
C THR A 46 -8.75 7.99 2.34
N GLY A 47 -9.67 8.19 1.42
CA GLY A 47 -10.46 9.43 1.30
C GLY A 47 -11.01 9.61 -0.10
N LYS A 48 -11.98 10.50 -0.26
CA LYS A 48 -12.59 10.83 -1.56
C LYS A 48 -11.60 11.50 -2.50
N PHE A 49 -11.99 11.69 -3.76
CA PHE A 49 -11.23 12.49 -4.73
C PHE A 49 -10.94 13.90 -4.20
N GLY A 50 -9.74 14.42 -4.48
CA GLY A 50 -9.33 15.76 -4.07
C GLY A 50 -9.03 15.93 -2.57
N GLN A 51 -9.00 14.85 -1.79
CA GLN A 51 -8.71 14.88 -0.35
C GLN A 51 -7.20 14.80 -0.04
N GLY A 52 -6.33 14.82 -1.06
CA GLY A 52 -4.89 14.88 -0.88
C GLY A 52 -4.22 13.57 -0.48
N LYS A 53 -4.83 12.41 -0.75
CA LYS A 53 -4.25 11.08 -0.46
C LYS A 53 -2.86 10.89 -1.05
N SER A 54 -2.75 11.00 -2.38
CA SER A 54 -1.50 10.83 -3.10
C SER A 54 -0.47 11.87 -2.66
N SER A 55 -0.89 13.14 -2.47
CA SER A 55 -0.03 14.19 -1.94
C SER A 55 0.54 13.87 -0.57
N LEU A 56 -0.27 13.34 0.35
CA LEU A 56 0.17 12.96 1.69
C LEU A 56 1.12 11.75 1.66
N ALA A 57 0.82 10.74 0.85
CA ALA A 57 1.67 9.55 0.70
C ALA A 57 3.03 9.92 0.07
N VAL A 58 3.04 10.77 -0.96
CA VAL A 58 4.28 11.29 -1.57
C VAL A 58 5.07 12.12 -0.58
N LEU A 59 4.41 13.01 0.18
CA LEU A 59 5.08 13.86 1.17
C LEU A 59 5.71 13.02 2.29
N GLU A 60 5.01 12.01 2.80
CA GLU A 60 5.56 11.10 3.81
C GLU A 60 6.75 10.31 3.26
N THR A 61 6.68 9.84 2.02
CA THR A 61 7.80 9.21 1.32
C THR A 61 8.99 10.16 1.20
N PHE A 62 8.76 11.40 0.78
CA PHE A 62 9.79 12.42 0.64
C PHE A 62 10.48 12.74 1.97
N GLU A 63 9.70 12.91 3.06
CA GLU A 63 10.24 13.16 4.41
C GLU A 63 11.11 11.99 4.89
N LEU A 64 10.68 10.74 4.64
CA LEU A 64 11.44 9.54 4.98
C LEU A 64 12.73 9.43 4.16
N CYS A 65 12.71 9.73 2.87
CA CYS A 65 13.92 9.72 2.01
C CYS A 65 14.92 10.80 2.40
N ASN A 66 14.46 11.98 2.84
CA ASN A 66 15.35 13.01 3.38
C ASN A 66 16.00 12.57 4.71
N LYS A 67 15.26 11.84 5.54
CA LYS A 67 15.75 11.38 6.84
C LYS A 67 16.67 10.16 6.74
N TYR A 68 16.44 9.29 5.77
CA TYR A 68 17.11 8.00 5.64
C TYR A 68 17.71 7.82 4.23
N PRO A 69 18.99 8.18 4.02
CA PRO A 69 19.62 8.12 2.69
C PRO A 69 19.71 6.73 2.06
N GLN A 70 19.54 5.66 2.85
CA GLN A 70 19.58 4.28 2.37
C GLN A 70 18.27 3.77 1.77
N LEU A 71 17.24 4.62 1.67
CA LEU A 71 15.94 4.22 1.15
C LEU A 71 15.91 4.19 -0.37
N HIS A 72 15.30 3.15 -0.89
CA HIS A 72 14.85 3.04 -2.28
C HIS A 72 13.34 3.30 -2.34
N VAL A 73 12.86 3.81 -3.45
CA VAL A 73 11.42 4.05 -3.68
C VAL A 73 10.98 3.27 -4.90
N LEU A 74 10.05 2.35 -4.72
CA LEU A 74 9.39 1.61 -5.79
C LEU A 74 7.99 2.19 -5.97
N THR A 75 7.65 2.73 -7.15
CA THR A 75 6.39 3.46 -7.32
C THR A 75 5.84 3.42 -8.75
N ASN A 76 4.52 3.55 -8.87
CA ASN A 76 3.80 3.76 -10.12
C ASN A 76 3.56 5.25 -10.42
N LEU A 77 4.12 6.17 -9.61
CA LEU A 77 4.06 7.60 -9.81
C LEU A 77 5.35 8.14 -10.43
N GLU A 78 5.26 9.13 -11.28
CA GLU A 78 6.41 9.93 -11.68
C GLU A 78 6.78 10.91 -10.56
N LEU A 79 7.85 10.61 -9.85
CA LEU A 79 8.36 11.43 -8.76
C LEU A 79 9.46 12.37 -9.26
N THR A 80 9.38 13.62 -8.85
CA THR A 80 10.35 14.68 -9.19
C THR A 80 10.86 15.37 -7.95
N ASN A 81 12.03 16.00 -8.02
CA ASN A 81 12.63 16.77 -6.92
C ASN A 81 12.87 15.96 -5.62
N PHE A 82 13.03 14.65 -5.72
CA PHE A 82 13.47 13.82 -4.61
C PHE A 82 14.97 13.97 -4.36
N PRO A 83 15.48 13.61 -3.16
CA PRO A 83 16.89 13.68 -2.86
C PRO A 83 17.73 12.88 -3.87
N ALA A 84 18.88 13.43 -4.28
CA ALA A 84 19.73 12.81 -5.30
C ALA A 84 20.30 11.43 -4.91
N TRP A 85 20.30 11.10 -3.62
CA TRP A 85 20.71 9.78 -3.11
C TRP A 85 19.62 8.73 -3.13
N THR A 86 18.35 9.12 -3.42
CA THR A 86 17.22 8.18 -3.44
C THR A 86 17.08 7.58 -4.82
N GLU A 87 17.20 6.26 -4.92
CA GLU A 87 16.93 5.51 -6.13
C GLU A 87 15.41 5.33 -6.28
N ILE A 88 14.85 5.79 -7.39
CA ILE A 88 13.44 5.63 -7.74
C ILE A 88 13.33 4.53 -8.78
N ILE A 89 12.59 3.48 -8.45
CA ILE A 89 12.39 2.28 -9.27
C ILE A 89 10.94 2.29 -9.76
N PRO A 90 10.68 2.14 -11.06
CA PRO A 90 9.31 2.09 -11.56
C PRO A 90 8.62 0.78 -11.17
N LEU A 91 7.41 0.87 -10.63
CA LEU A 91 6.52 -0.25 -10.33
C LEU A 91 5.60 -0.49 -11.53
N LYS A 92 5.81 -1.57 -12.26
CA LYS A 92 4.98 -1.96 -13.42
C LYS A 92 4.11 -3.17 -13.12
N THR A 93 4.61 -4.10 -12.31
CA THR A 93 3.95 -5.36 -12.00
C THR A 93 4.06 -5.69 -10.51
N ALA A 94 3.16 -6.52 -9.99
CA ALA A 94 3.26 -7.03 -8.63
C ALA A 94 4.56 -7.84 -8.39
N GLN A 95 5.19 -8.37 -9.46
CA GLN A 95 6.46 -9.08 -9.38
C GLN A 95 7.62 -8.14 -8.99
N ASP A 96 7.55 -6.86 -9.33
CA ASP A 96 8.59 -5.88 -9.00
C ASP A 96 8.72 -5.71 -7.48
N ILE A 97 7.62 -5.91 -6.73
CA ILE A 97 7.62 -5.90 -5.26
C ILE A 97 8.49 -7.03 -4.70
N LEU A 98 8.49 -8.20 -5.36
CA LEU A 98 9.32 -9.35 -4.94
C LEU A 98 10.80 -9.07 -5.16
N ASN A 99 11.14 -8.38 -6.25
CA ASN A 99 12.51 -8.08 -6.66
C ASN A 99 13.06 -6.81 -6.00
N ALA A 100 12.24 -6.05 -5.30
CA ALA A 100 12.65 -4.81 -4.65
C ALA A 100 13.80 -5.04 -3.65
N PRO A 101 14.78 -4.12 -3.53
CA PRO A 101 15.87 -4.23 -2.56
C PRO A 101 15.35 -4.11 -1.12
N ASN A 102 16.23 -4.37 -0.15
CA ASN A 102 15.91 -4.10 1.26
C ASN A 102 15.88 -2.58 1.51
N ASN A 103 15.19 -2.14 2.56
CA ASN A 103 14.96 -0.73 2.88
C ASN A 103 14.24 0.01 1.73
N THR A 104 13.15 -0.55 1.25
CA THR A 104 12.34 0.04 0.18
C THR A 104 11.02 0.57 0.71
N ILE A 105 10.66 1.78 0.27
CA ILE A 105 9.29 2.28 0.35
C ILE A 105 8.61 1.95 -0.97
N VAL A 106 7.54 1.16 -0.90
CA VAL A 106 6.69 0.86 -2.05
C VAL A 106 5.51 1.83 -2.01
N LEU A 107 5.56 2.85 -2.84
CA LEU A 107 4.53 3.88 -2.93
C LEU A 107 3.59 3.55 -4.10
N ILE A 108 2.36 3.20 -3.80
CA ILE A 108 1.36 2.79 -4.80
C ILE A 108 0.19 3.77 -4.77
N ASP A 109 0.02 4.51 -5.84
CA ASP A 109 -1.22 5.27 -6.01
C ASP A 109 -2.30 4.34 -6.58
N GLU A 110 -3.50 4.41 -5.96
CA GLU A 110 -4.65 3.52 -6.21
C GLU A 110 -4.28 2.02 -6.08
N ILE A 111 -3.83 1.60 -4.89
CA ILE A 111 -3.42 0.21 -4.60
C ILE A 111 -4.51 -0.82 -4.95
N GLY A 112 -5.78 -0.39 -4.98
CA GLY A 112 -6.91 -1.20 -5.43
C GLY A 112 -6.85 -1.59 -6.90
N SER A 113 -6.09 -0.89 -7.75
CA SER A 113 -5.91 -1.27 -9.16
C SER A 113 -5.00 -2.50 -9.30
N ILE A 114 -4.03 -2.65 -8.39
CA ILE A 114 -3.10 -3.79 -8.36
C ILE A 114 -3.70 -4.98 -7.57
N PHE A 115 -4.46 -4.68 -6.50
CA PHE A 115 -5.01 -5.67 -5.57
C PHE A 115 -6.54 -5.52 -5.44
N ASN A 116 -7.28 -5.77 -6.51
CA ASN A 116 -8.72 -5.57 -6.57
C ASN A 116 -9.50 -6.78 -6.04
N SER A 117 -10.50 -6.51 -5.19
CA SER A 117 -11.39 -7.55 -4.66
C SER A 117 -12.36 -8.15 -5.70
N ARG A 118 -12.57 -7.47 -6.85
CA ARG A 118 -13.54 -7.88 -7.88
C ARG A 118 -13.06 -8.99 -8.81
N ASP A 119 -11.76 -9.22 -8.89
CA ASP A 119 -11.19 -10.27 -9.74
C ASP A 119 -11.45 -11.69 -9.20
N PHE A 120 -12.05 -11.80 -8.02
CA PHE A 120 -12.49 -13.07 -7.42
C PHE A 120 -13.57 -13.80 -8.24
N SER A 121 -14.35 -13.10 -9.04
CA SER A 121 -15.42 -13.72 -9.86
C SER A 121 -14.89 -14.65 -10.96
N SER A 122 -13.61 -14.52 -11.32
CA SER A 122 -12.91 -15.34 -12.33
C SER A 122 -12.21 -16.57 -11.73
N GLY A 123 -12.28 -16.80 -10.41
CA GLY A 123 -11.61 -17.93 -9.74
C GLY A 123 -10.09 -17.76 -9.58
N VAL A 124 -9.53 -16.66 -10.04
CA VAL A 124 -8.12 -16.29 -9.85
C VAL A 124 -8.01 -15.45 -8.57
N ARG A 125 -7.05 -15.79 -7.70
CA ARG A 125 -6.79 -14.99 -6.49
C ARG A 125 -6.30 -13.61 -6.93
N SER A 126 -6.88 -12.54 -6.38
CA SER A 126 -6.52 -11.15 -6.71
C SER A 126 -5.06 -10.84 -6.37
N VAL A 127 -4.51 -11.50 -5.35
CA VAL A 127 -3.11 -11.36 -4.95
C VAL A 127 -2.38 -12.68 -5.21
N PRO A 128 -1.34 -12.71 -6.06
CA PRO A 128 -0.53 -13.89 -6.25
C PRO A 128 0.07 -14.37 -4.92
N LYS A 129 -0.02 -15.67 -4.63
CA LYS A 129 0.47 -16.25 -3.36
C LYS A 129 1.92 -15.86 -3.01
N PRO A 130 2.90 -15.80 -3.94
CA PRO A 130 4.25 -15.35 -3.62
C PRO A 130 4.28 -13.88 -3.16
N VAL A 131 3.51 -13.01 -3.81
CA VAL A 131 3.43 -11.58 -3.45
C VAL A 131 2.83 -11.43 -2.05
N TYR A 132 1.71 -12.11 -1.75
CA TYR A 132 1.12 -12.10 -0.43
C TYR A 132 2.09 -12.56 0.66
N GLN A 133 2.79 -13.68 0.44
CA GLN A 133 3.80 -14.18 1.39
C GLN A 133 4.93 -13.18 1.61
N HIS A 134 5.31 -12.45 0.57
CA HIS A 134 6.34 -11.42 0.64
C HIS A 134 5.84 -10.20 1.45
N LEU A 135 4.61 -9.76 1.22
CA LEU A 135 3.98 -8.67 1.97
C LEU A 135 3.89 -8.96 3.47
N VAL A 136 3.54 -10.20 3.84
CA VAL A 136 3.54 -10.64 5.25
C VAL A 136 4.95 -10.60 5.88
N GLN A 137 5.99 -10.77 5.08
CA GLN A 137 7.39 -10.78 5.53
C GLN A 137 8.12 -9.44 5.37
N CYS A 138 7.40 -8.35 5.05
CA CYS A 138 7.98 -7.02 4.80
C CYS A 138 8.88 -6.52 5.93
N ARG A 139 8.61 -6.89 7.20
CA ARG A 139 9.44 -6.56 8.35
C ARG A 139 10.90 -7.04 8.23
N LYS A 140 11.14 -8.23 7.67
CA LYS A 140 12.49 -8.79 7.53
C LYS A 140 13.36 -7.99 6.57
N ARG A 141 12.73 -7.28 5.63
CA ARG A 141 13.39 -6.50 4.58
C ARG A 141 13.35 -5.00 4.85
N ASN A 142 12.76 -4.55 5.97
CA ASN A 142 12.46 -3.15 6.24
C ASN A 142 11.72 -2.51 5.06
N MET A 143 10.68 -3.18 4.59
CA MET A 143 9.85 -2.72 3.48
C MET A 143 8.57 -2.09 4.01
N MET A 144 8.32 -0.85 3.66
CA MET A 144 7.11 -0.09 4.00
C MET A 144 6.30 0.13 2.74
N ILE A 145 5.03 -0.20 2.78
CA ILE A 145 4.13 -0.04 1.64
C ILE A 145 3.14 1.08 1.98
N LEU A 146 3.15 2.13 1.19
CA LEU A 146 2.25 3.26 1.29
C LEU A 146 1.28 3.19 0.11
N GLY A 147 0.05 2.79 0.37
CA GLY A 147 -0.97 2.62 -0.66
C GLY A 147 -2.09 3.63 -0.53
N THR A 148 -2.48 4.29 -1.62
CA THR A 148 -3.70 5.10 -1.61
C THR A 148 -4.90 4.29 -2.06
N VAL A 149 -6.05 4.58 -1.51
CA VAL A 149 -7.32 3.94 -1.88
C VAL A 149 -8.47 4.93 -1.70
N GLN A 150 -9.42 4.91 -2.62
CA GLN A 150 -10.57 5.82 -2.51
C GLN A 150 -11.56 5.40 -1.44
N ARG A 151 -11.78 4.10 -1.31
CA ARG A 151 -12.65 3.49 -0.31
C ARG A 151 -12.00 2.22 0.22
N TYR A 152 -11.81 2.15 1.52
CA TYR A 152 -11.20 1.01 2.21
C TYR A 152 -11.83 -0.34 1.84
N ASN A 153 -13.15 -0.40 1.71
CA ASN A 153 -13.88 -1.64 1.40
C ASN A 153 -13.69 -2.15 -0.03
N LEU A 154 -13.11 -1.36 -0.94
CA LEU A 154 -12.80 -1.81 -2.30
C LEU A 154 -11.51 -2.60 -2.38
N LEU A 155 -10.66 -2.49 -1.35
CA LEU A 155 -9.43 -3.25 -1.27
C LEU A 155 -9.71 -4.71 -0.89
N ASP A 156 -8.90 -5.61 -1.42
CA ASP A 156 -8.95 -7.04 -1.09
C ASP A 156 -8.83 -7.26 0.42
N LYS A 157 -9.67 -8.17 0.96
CA LYS A 157 -9.69 -8.46 2.38
C LYS A 157 -8.32 -8.95 2.89
N GLN A 158 -7.60 -9.76 2.11
CA GLN A 158 -6.28 -10.28 2.51
C GLN A 158 -5.27 -9.14 2.72
N ILE A 159 -5.33 -8.09 1.91
CA ILE A 159 -4.46 -6.92 2.07
C ILE A 159 -4.90 -6.07 3.27
N ARG A 160 -6.20 -5.92 3.49
CA ARG A 160 -6.72 -5.21 4.67
C ARG A 160 -6.30 -5.88 5.97
N ASP A 161 -6.42 -7.21 6.05
CA ASP A 161 -6.10 -8.01 7.23
C ASP A 161 -4.60 -7.96 7.63
N ILE A 162 -3.70 -7.69 6.66
CA ILE A 162 -2.24 -7.53 6.91
C ILE A 162 -1.79 -6.08 6.97
N SER A 163 -2.69 -5.12 6.79
CA SER A 163 -2.37 -3.70 6.89
C SER A 163 -2.13 -3.31 8.35
N ALA A 164 -1.19 -2.39 8.58
CA ALA A 164 -0.84 -1.92 9.91
C ALA A 164 -1.69 -0.72 10.32
N THR A 165 -1.88 0.23 9.41
CA THR A 165 -2.62 1.47 9.71
C THR A 165 -3.48 1.92 8.54
N VAL A 166 -4.54 2.65 8.88
CA VAL A 166 -5.39 3.35 7.92
C VAL A 166 -5.38 4.84 8.24
N THR A 167 -4.97 5.64 7.29
CA THR A 167 -4.91 7.09 7.38
C THR A 167 -6.06 7.71 6.61
N THR A 168 -6.98 8.38 7.32
CA THR A 168 -8.02 9.16 6.64
C THR A 168 -7.48 10.52 6.27
N CYS A 169 -7.57 10.85 4.99
CA CYS A 169 -7.09 12.10 4.43
C CYS A 169 -8.23 13.08 4.27
N SER A 170 -8.00 14.33 4.64
CA SER A 170 -8.90 15.44 4.36
C SER A 170 -8.13 16.67 3.93
N ALA A 171 -8.77 17.49 3.12
CA ALA A 171 -8.16 18.67 2.50
C ALA A 171 -9.06 19.90 2.65
N ALA A 172 -8.47 21.04 2.98
CA ALA A 172 -9.16 22.33 3.13
C ALA A 172 -8.30 23.46 2.53
N PRO A 173 -8.93 24.48 1.94
CA PRO A 173 -10.27 24.45 1.35
C PRO A 173 -10.41 23.35 0.31
N LYS A 174 -11.60 23.13 -0.23
CA LYS A 174 -11.81 22.14 -1.30
C LYS A 174 -11.05 22.51 -2.58
N HIS A 175 -10.71 21.47 -3.35
CA HIS A 175 -10.12 21.66 -4.69
C HIS A 175 -10.91 22.73 -5.50
N PRO A 176 -10.28 23.64 -6.26
CA PRO A 176 -8.84 23.67 -6.61
C PRO A 176 -7.93 24.42 -5.62
N PHE A 177 -8.47 25.05 -4.59
CA PHE A 177 -7.72 25.93 -3.68
C PHE A 177 -7.14 25.21 -2.45
N THR A 178 -7.03 23.89 -2.52
CA THR A 178 -6.52 23.05 -1.44
C THR A 178 -5.09 23.42 -1.04
N ARG A 179 -4.88 23.77 0.23
CA ARG A 179 -3.56 24.07 0.80
C ARG A 179 -3.27 23.33 2.09
N MET A 180 -4.30 23.07 2.91
CA MET A 180 -4.15 22.35 4.16
C MET A 180 -4.57 20.90 3.97
N LEU A 181 -3.68 19.98 4.30
CA LEU A 181 -3.93 18.56 4.30
C LEU A 181 -3.90 18.05 5.74
N THR A 182 -4.87 17.24 6.10
CA THR A 182 -4.94 16.61 7.43
C THR A 182 -4.98 15.10 7.25
N ALA A 183 -4.16 14.42 8.03
CA ALA A 183 -4.06 12.98 8.10
C ALA A 183 -4.40 12.51 9.51
N LEU A 184 -5.43 11.69 9.66
CA LEU A 184 -5.77 11.01 10.91
C LEU A 184 -5.42 9.53 10.74
N VAL A 185 -4.48 9.06 11.53
CA VAL A 185 -3.97 7.69 11.48
C VAL A 185 -4.68 6.84 12.52
N TYR A 186 -5.21 5.72 12.09
CA TYR A 186 -5.87 4.73 12.93
C TYR A 186 -5.13 3.40 12.83
N ASP A 187 -5.18 2.61 13.88
CA ASP A 187 -4.90 1.18 13.80
C ASP A 187 -5.95 0.50 12.91
N VAL A 188 -5.56 -0.56 12.19
CA VAL A 188 -6.47 -1.20 11.25
C VAL A 188 -7.67 -1.83 11.96
N ASP A 189 -7.46 -2.44 13.13
CA ASP A 189 -8.54 -3.08 13.90
C ASP A 189 -9.56 -2.05 14.40
N GLU A 190 -9.08 -0.88 14.87
CA GLU A 190 -9.92 0.24 15.27
C GLU A 190 -10.74 0.79 14.09
N TYR A 191 -10.11 0.89 12.92
CA TYR A 191 -10.79 1.38 11.72
C TYR A 191 -11.83 0.39 11.20
N GLU A 192 -11.57 -0.92 11.26
CA GLU A 192 -12.54 -1.95 10.88
C GLU A 192 -13.72 -2.01 11.85
N ALA A 193 -13.47 -1.87 13.15
CA ALA A 193 -14.53 -1.76 14.15
C ALA A 193 -15.46 -0.57 13.86
N TYR A 194 -14.89 0.59 13.50
CA TYR A 194 -15.64 1.77 13.08
C TYR A 194 -16.47 1.52 11.81
N MET A 195 -15.88 0.87 10.81
CA MET A 195 -16.59 0.56 9.55
C MET A 195 -17.72 -0.46 9.74
N SER A 196 -17.61 -1.33 10.73
CA SER A 196 -18.62 -2.36 11.06
C SER A 196 -19.74 -1.82 11.94
N ASN A 197 -19.45 -0.84 12.80
CA ASN A 197 -20.40 -0.25 13.73
C ASN A 197 -20.30 1.29 13.71
N SER A 198 -21.28 1.94 13.13
CA SER A 198 -21.32 3.40 13.01
C SER A 198 -21.39 4.17 14.34
N LEU A 199 -21.75 3.51 15.44
CA LEU A 199 -21.76 4.08 16.79
C LEU A 199 -20.40 4.00 17.48
N TYR A 200 -19.46 3.21 16.94
CA TYR A 200 -18.11 3.09 17.48
C TYR A 200 -17.27 4.31 17.10
N VAL A 201 -16.61 4.93 18.07
CA VAL A 201 -15.69 6.03 17.86
C VAL A 201 -14.26 5.48 17.88
N PRO A 202 -13.57 5.41 16.74
CA PRO A 202 -12.23 4.82 16.69
C PRO A 202 -11.21 5.72 17.38
N ARG A 203 -10.25 5.11 18.06
CA ARG A 203 -9.14 5.81 18.66
C ARG A 203 -8.14 6.26 17.60
N VAL A 204 -7.90 7.57 17.52
CA VAL A 204 -6.86 8.13 16.66
C VAL A 204 -5.48 7.81 17.26
N SER A 205 -4.64 7.10 16.50
CA SER A 205 -3.26 6.78 16.90
C SER A 205 -2.33 7.99 16.73
N SER A 206 -2.53 8.75 15.64
CA SER A 206 -1.75 9.96 15.35
C SER A 206 -2.55 10.90 14.46
N ALA A 207 -2.34 12.20 14.63
CA ALA A 207 -2.91 13.24 13.77
C ALA A 207 -1.79 14.14 13.26
N LYS A 208 -1.76 14.40 11.95
CA LYS A 208 -0.79 15.28 11.30
C LYS A 208 -1.53 16.29 10.43
N ALA A 209 -1.03 17.52 10.40
CA ALA A 209 -1.53 18.55 9.49
C ALA A 209 -0.37 19.14 8.70
N TYR A 210 -0.55 19.31 7.40
CA TYR A 210 0.47 19.81 6.50
C TYR A 210 -0.07 20.98 5.67
N VAL A 211 0.77 21.98 5.46
CA VAL A 211 0.51 23.01 4.45
C VAL A 211 1.21 22.61 3.15
N GLN A 212 0.43 22.43 2.10
CA GLN A 212 0.93 22.05 0.78
C GLN A 212 1.63 23.26 0.13
N LYS A 213 2.95 23.34 0.35
CA LYS A 213 3.83 24.33 -0.30
C LYS A 213 3.97 23.99 -1.78
N ASP A 214 4.35 24.98 -2.61
CA ASP A 214 4.52 24.76 -4.06
C ASP A 214 5.63 23.75 -4.36
N GLN A 215 6.69 23.73 -3.54
CA GLN A 215 7.75 22.71 -3.62
C GLN A 215 7.22 21.27 -3.40
N TYR A 216 6.20 21.09 -2.56
CA TYR A 216 5.60 19.78 -2.33
C TYR A 216 4.63 19.36 -3.45
N ARG A 217 4.01 20.33 -4.10
CA ARG A 217 3.21 20.09 -5.32
C ARG A 217 4.06 19.67 -6.52
N ALA A 218 5.32 20.12 -6.55
CA ALA A 218 6.27 19.78 -7.60
C ALA A 218 6.97 18.42 -7.35
N LEU A 219 6.57 17.62 -6.35
CA LEU A 219 7.16 16.31 -6.08
C LEU A 219 6.63 15.22 -7.01
N TYR A 220 5.47 15.40 -7.60
CA TYR A 220 4.88 14.41 -8.50
C TYR A 220 3.86 15.08 -9.44
N ASP A 221 3.68 14.49 -10.62
CA ASP A 221 2.63 14.90 -11.56
C ASP A 221 1.44 13.93 -11.50
N THR A 222 0.28 14.46 -11.15
CA THR A 222 -0.97 13.68 -11.12
C THR A 222 -1.50 13.30 -12.51
N LYS A 223 -1.06 14.00 -13.55
CA LYS A 223 -1.53 13.76 -14.93
C LYS A 223 -0.76 12.64 -15.63
N ALA A 224 0.51 12.45 -15.29
CA ALA A 224 1.37 11.41 -15.88
C ALA A 224 0.90 9.97 -15.54
N LEU A 225 0.09 9.80 -14.49
CA LEU A 225 -0.45 8.52 -14.03
C LEU A 225 -1.40 7.84 -15.02
N ILE A 226 -2.10 8.62 -15.84
CA ILE A 226 -3.15 8.11 -16.75
C ILE A 226 -2.53 7.45 -17.98
N GLU A 227 -1.37 7.91 -18.43
CA GLU A 227 -0.76 7.43 -19.69
C GLU A 227 0.05 6.13 -19.50
N GLY A 228 0.80 5.99 -18.40
CA GLY A 228 1.69 4.83 -18.19
C GLY A 228 0.98 3.52 -17.81
N PHE A 229 -0.15 3.60 -17.12
CA PHE A 229 -0.88 2.41 -16.65
C PHE A 229 -1.82 1.82 -17.72
N LEU A 230 -2.33 2.64 -18.62
CA LEU A 230 -3.21 2.21 -19.71
C LEU A 230 -2.46 1.52 -20.85
N GLU A 231 -1.17 1.84 -21.06
CA GLU A 231 -0.39 1.24 -22.15
C GLU A 231 0.17 -0.15 -21.82
N SER A 232 0.33 -0.53 -20.53
CA SER A 232 0.99 -1.78 -20.16
C SER A 232 0.06 -2.97 -19.88
N GLU A 233 -1.24 -2.74 -19.65
CA GLU A 233 -2.20 -3.82 -19.33
C GLU A 233 -3.44 -3.88 -20.22
N TYR A 234 -3.62 -2.94 -21.13
CA TYR A 234 -4.70 -3.06 -22.09
C TYR A 234 -4.27 -3.98 -23.25
N ILE A 235 -4.28 -5.28 -22.98
CA ILE A 235 -4.40 -6.26 -24.06
C ILE A 235 -5.78 -6.00 -24.66
N SER A 236 -5.83 -5.42 -25.85
CA SER A 236 -7.10 -5.11 -26.51
C SER A 236 -7.95 -6.39 -26.60
N ASP A 237 -9.27 -6.27 -26.50
CA ASP A 237 -10.16 -7.42 -26.66
C ASP A 237 -9.88 -8.19 -27.98
N GLU A 238 -9.36 -7.50 -28.99
CA GLU A 238 -8.90 -8.08 -30.25
C GLU A 238 -7.66 -8.95 -30.07
N GLU A 239 -6.74 -8.59 -29.21
CA GLU A 239 -5.51 -9.34 -28.92
C GLU A 239 -5.79 -10.55 -28.02
N ILE A 240 -6.75 -10.44 -27.10
CA ILE A 240 -7.29 -11.58 -26.32
C ILE A 240 -7.99 -12.58 -27.25
N LEU A 241 -8.75 -12.09 -28.20
CA LEU A 241 -9.43 -12.93 -29.20
C LEU A 241 -8.44 -13.57 -30.17
N ARG A 242 -7.38 -12.85 -30.55
CA ARG A 242 -6.31 -13.35 -31.42
C ARG A 242 -5.49 -14.46 -30.72
N ASN A 243 -5.09 -14.23 -29.45
CA ASN A 243 -4.39 -15.22 -28.63
C ASN A 243 -5.25 -16.48 -28.37
N ARG A 244 -6.57 -16.30 -28.21
CA ARG A 244 -7.52 -17.45 -28.16
C ARG A 244 -7.69 -18.14 -29.52
N GLY A 245 -7.60 -17.41 -30.61
CA GLY A 245 -7.63 -17.94 -31.97
C GLY A 245 -6.38 -18.74 -32.30
N GLU A 246 -5.20 -18.23 -31.99
CA GLU A 246 -3.91 -18.92 -32.20
C GLU A 246 -3.78 -20.19 -31.35
N LEU A 247 -4.32 -20.21 -30.12
CA LEU A 247 -4.43 -21.44 -29.31
C LEU A 247 -5.41 -22.45 -29.88
N SER A 248 -6.46 -22.02 -30.60
CA SER A 248 -7.42 -22.94 -31.27
C SER A 248 -6.87 -23.50 -32.55
N ASP A 249 -6.00 -22.76 -33.24
CA ASP A 249 -5.33 -23.23 -34.47
C ASP A 249 -4.14 -24.16 -34.18
N SER A 250 -3.52 -24.06 -32.98
CA SER A 250 -2.45 -24.95 -32.53
C SER A 250 -2.95 -26.27 -31.91
N LEU A 251 -4.19 -26.34 -31.51
CA LEU A 251 -4.90 -27.54 -31.13
C LEU A 251 -5.81 -27.90 -32.30
N ASP A 252 -5.34 -28.81 -33.17
CA ASP A 252 -6.02 -29.40 -34.32
C ASP A 252 -7.45 -29.86 -33.96
N GLY A 253 -8.32 -28.89 -33.74
CA GLY A 253 -9.67 -29.02 -33.22
C GLY A 253 -10.66 -28.64 -34.32
N SER A 254 -10.99 -29.62 -35.15
CA SER A 254 -11.99 -29.59 -36.18
C SER A 254 -13.18 -28.66 -35.90
N LYS A 255 -13.59 -27.91 -36.94
CA LYS A 255 -14.83 -27.11 -37.01
C LYS A 255 -16.11 -27.87 -36.59
N GLU A 256 -16.01 -29.14 -36.24
CA GLU A 256 -17.08 -30.00 -35.76
C GLU A 256 -17.44 -29.80 -34.31
N THR A 257 -16.50 -29.43 -33.43
CA THR A 257 -16.78 -29.21 -31.99
C THR A 257 -17.63 -27.96 -31.71
N LEU A 258 -17.49 -26.91 -32.49
CA LEU A 258 -18.31 -25.70 -32.38
C LEU A 258 -19.75 -25.92 -32.90
N LYS A 259 -19.95 -26.79 -33.90
CA LYS A 259 -21.29 -27.17 -34.35
C LYS A 259 -22.00 -28.08 -33.32
N ALA A 260 -21.28 -28.97 -32.67
CA ALA A 260 -21.82 -29.84 -31.62
C ALA A 260 -22.25 -29.08 -30.40
N TYR A 261 -21.51 -28.03 -29.99
CA TYR A 261 -21.86 -27.18 -28.85
C TYR A 261 -23.11 -26.32 -29.13
N LYS A 262 -23.23 -25.78 -30.35
CA LYS A 262 -24.45 -25.01 -30.76
C LYS A 262 -25.70 -25.86 -30.87
N LYS A 263 -25.54 -27.16 -31.16
CA LYS A 263 -26.68 -28.10 -31.26
C LYS A 263 -27.20 -28.54 -29.88
N ARG A 264 -26.33 -28.62 -28.85
CA ARG A 264 -26.74 -28.93 -27.46
C ARG A 264 -27.44 -27.78 -26.74
N LYS A 265 -27.37 -26.55 -27.24
CA LYS A 265 -28.01 -25.37 -26.62
C LYS A 265 -29.40 -25.05 -27.22
N LYS A 266 -29.88 -25.91 -28.16
CA LYS A 266 -31.21 -25.79 -28.84
C LYS A 266 -32.14 -26.98 -28.54
N LEU A 267 -31.78 -27.83 -27.61
CA LEU A 267 -32.61 -28.86 -26.97
C LEU A 267 -32.70 -28.51 -25.47
#